data_1e56129e769bf5b920f2859e2d9f0d70
#
_entry.id   1e56129e769bf5b920f2859e2d9f0d70
#
_cell.length_a   1.000
_cell.length_b   1.000
_cell.length_c   1.000
_cell.angle_alpha   90.00
_cell.angle_beta   90.00
_cell.angle_gamma   90.00
#
_symmetry.space_group_name_H-M   'P 1'
#
loop_
_entity.id
_entity.type
_entity.pdbx_description
1 polymer ?
#
loop_
_entity_poly.entity_id
_entity_poly.type
_entity_poly.pdbx_seq_one_letter_code
_entity_poly.pdbx_strand_id
1 'polypeptide(L)'
;MATPTQFGEITRPTEPRIPPLDPTSLTDAQRRLAGIGAPTVILTLVRRADILEAIGPIGAMLLTAGQLSARDRELAILRVALRTRSTYEWGNHVLAALAGRASESEIAAVADESATWSAGDAALLRAVDELCSDYCISDDTWTALREAYTDDEIIEIIYAVGYYQMMAGFLNSAGVQPEPGRAPLGELPDLAPPPAGATPDPDAEGFGSPEGTWDVTMRHPVGAQELTLVITADDDAVTGSATNKANGITAEITSGTVDGSRISCRTLTTEPIRIETDWRATVTGNSIAGEVTVAGGAFPFDGLRRETGNARA
;
A
#
# COMPACT_ATOMS: atom_id res chain seq x y z
N MET A 1 27.05 18.74 -9.53
CA MET A 1 27.46 19.27 -8.20
C MET A 1 26.22 19.84 -7.55
N ALA A 2 25.78 19.28 -6.41
CA ALA A 2 24.69 19.85 -5.68
C ALA A 2 25.08 21.25 -5.20
N THR A 3 24.26 22.27 -5.50
CA THR A 3 24.45 23.62 -5.00
C THR A 3 24.42 23.55 -3.48
N PRO A 4 25.43 24.08 -2.74
CA PRO A 4 25.35 24.12 -1.28
C PRO A 4 24.08 24.85 -0.90
N THR A 5 23.22 24.22 -0.08
CA THR A 5 22.03 24.90 0.42
C THR A 5 22.50 26.12 1.22
N GLN A 6 21.94 27.27 0.91
CA GLN A 6 22.22 28.55 1.56
C GLN A 6 22.04 28.49 3.10
N PHE A 7 21.42 27.43 3.61
CA PHE A 7 21.05 27.23 5.02
C PHE A 7 21.85 26.13 5.73
N GLY A 8 22.89 25.55 5.09
CA GLY A 8 23.65 24.43 5.65
C GLY A 8 22.87 23.11 5.62
N GLU A 9 23.47 22.08 6.19
CA GLU A 9 22.84 20.76 6.28
C GLU A 9 21.87 20.71 7.48
N ILE A 10 20.59 20.45 7.17
CA ILE A 10 19.54 20.29 8.19
C ILE A 10 19.54 18.86 8.70
N THR A 11 19.82 18.68 9.99
CA THR A 11 19.72 17.38 10.66
C THR A 11 18.25 16.96 10.80
N ARG A 12 17.97 15.71 10.43
CA ARG A 12 16.64 15.13 10.60
C ARG A 12 16.38 14.80 12.08
N PRO A 13 15.16 15.07 12.60
CA PRO A 13 14.81 14.66 13.97
C PRO A 13 14.87 13.14 14.13
N THR A 14 15.47 12.69 15.20
CA THR A 14 15.51 11.26 15.60
C THR A 14 14.40 10.89 16.57
N GLU A 15 13.64 11.90 17.01
CA GLU A 15 12.49 11.76 17.91
C GLU A 15 11.31 12.57 17.34
N PRO A 16 10.06 12.15 17.58
CA PRO A 16 8.89 12.87 17.14
C PRO A 16 8.82 14.29 17.73
N ARG A 17 8.80 15.31 16.88
CA ARG A 17 8.43 16.68 17.28
C ARG A 17 6.93 16.83 17.47
N ILE A 18 6.15 16.09 16.65
CA ILE A 18 4.72 15.94 16.77
C ILE A 18 4.44 14.45 16.99
N PRO A 19 4.20 14.01 18.23
CA PRO A 19 3.95 12.58 18.51
C PRO A 19 2.66 12.11 17.82
N PRO A 20 2.59 10.85 17.36
CA PRO A 20 1.33 10.27 16.90
C PRO A 20 0.31 10.26 18.03
N LEU A 21 -0.98 10.31 17.68
CA LEU A 21 -2.04 10.08 18.67
C LEU A 21 -2.09 8.61 19.06
N ASP A 22 -2.40 8.36 20.32
CA ASP A 22 -2.70 7.01 20.78
C ASP A 22 -3.99 6.51 20.10
N PRO A 23 -3.95 5.36 19.39
CA PRO A 23 -5.13 4.81 18.72
C PRO A 23 -6.34 4.63 19.66
N THR A 24 -6.10 4.38 20.95
CA THR A 24 -7.17 4.21 21.95
C THR A 24 -7.82 5.52 22.34
N SER A 25 -7.17 6.65 22.13
CA SER A 25 -7.64 8.00 22.48
C SER A 25 -8.31 8.76 21.34
N LEU A 26 -8.39 8.18 20.14
CA LEU A 26 -8.99 8.81 18.96
C LEU A 26 -10.51 9.03 19.18
N THR A 27 -10.99 10.19 18.74
CA THR A 27 -12.44 10.42 18.57
C THR A 27 -12.99 9.51 17.49
N ASP A 28 -14.32 9.30 17.45
CA ASP A 28 -14.93 8.46 16.42
C ASP A 28 -14.67 8.98 15.00
N ALA A 29 -14.63 10.30 14.79
CA ALA A 29 -14.28 10.89 13.50
C ALA A 29 -12.82 10.61 13.12
N GLN A 30 -11.89 10.78 14.06
CA GLN A 30 -10.47 10.47 13.83
C GLN A 30 -10.23 8.98 13.58
N ARG A 31 -10.96 8.11 14.32
CA ARG A 31 -10.86 6.66 14.15
C ARG A 31 -11.35 6.20 12.77
N ARG A 32 -12.46 6.80 12.28
CA ARG A 32 -12.93 6.52 10.91
C ARG A 32 -11.92 6.91 9.85
N LEU A 33 -11.27 8.07 9.98
CA LEU A 33 -10.26 8.53 9.03
C LEU A 33 -8.95 7.75 9.11
N ALA A 34 -8.49 7.47 10.33
CA ALA A 34 -7.23 6.76 10.53
C ALA A 34 -7.31 5.32 10.04
N GLY A 35 -8.46 4.67 10.24
CA GLY A 35 -8.55 3.23 10.07
C GLY A 35 -7.85 2.50 11.21
N ILE A 36 -7.82 1.17 11.14
CA ILE A 36 -7.09 0.38 12.11
C ILE A 36 -5.76 -0.08 11.57
N GLY A 37 -4.81 -0.21 12.51
CA GLY A 37 -3.42 -0.41 12.15
C GLY A 37 -2.88 0.78 11.39
N ALA A 38 -3.47 1.96 11.62
CA ALA A 38 -3.04 3.19 10.96
C ALA A 38 -1.53 3.39 11.15
N PRO A 39 -0.78 3.61 10.08
CA PRO A 39 0.65 3.88 10.20
C PRO A 39 0.88 5.19 10.96
N THR A 40 2.07 5.33 11.51
CA THR A 40 2.47 6.47 12.36
C THR A 40 2.19 7.82 11.69
N VAL A 41 2.36 7.92 10.37
CA VAL A 41 2.04 9.13 9.61
C VAL A 41 0.56 9.53 9.73
N ILE A 42 -0.34 8.57 9.63
CA ILE A 42 -1.79 8.81 9.74
C ILE A 42 -2.16 9.18 11.17
N LEU A 43 -1.61 8.48 12.17
CA LEU A 43 -1.83 8.80 13.59
C LEU A 43 -1.29 10.19 13.96
N THR A 44 -0.31 10.70 13.23
CA THR A 44 0.20 12.05 13.39
C THR A 44 -0.66 13.07 12.66
N LEU A 45 -1.05 12.81 11.40
CA LEU A 45 -1.84 13.70 10.55
C LEU A 45 -3.29 13.86 11.02
N VAL A 46 -3.88 12.84 11.63
CA VAL A 46 -5.30 12.84 12.06
C VAL A 46 -5.57 13.88 13.16
N ARG A 47 -4.54 14.50 13.73
CA ARG A 47 -4.66 15.74 14.54
C ARG A 47 -5.30 16.88 13.75
N ARG A 48 -5.07 16.90 12.45
CA ARG A 48 -5.69 17.81 11.48
C ARG A 48 -6.49 16.96 10.49
N ALA A 49 -7.62 16.46 11.00
CA ALA A 49 -8.56 15.62 10.24
C ALA A 49 -8.95 16.25 8.91
N ASP A 50 -9.18 17.57 8.89
CA ASP A 50 -9.50 18.34 7.70
C ASP A 50 -8.41 18.30 6.61
N ILE A 51 -7.14 18.31 7.00
CA ILE A 51 -6.02 18.14 6.05
C ILE A 51 -5.99 16.71 5.53
N LEU A 52 -6.10 15.72 6.42
CA LEU A 52 -6.10 14.31 6.02
C LEU A 52 -7.26 13.98 5.08
N GLU A 53 -8.46 14.51 5.34
CA GLU A 53 -9.63 14.39 4.46
C GLU A 53 -9.38 15.01 3.07
N ALA A 54 -8.65 16.12 3.00
CA ALA A 54 -8.37 16.79 1.74
C ALA A 54 -7.30 16.11 0.90
N ILE A 55 -6.22 15.61 1.52
CA ILE A 55 -5.08 15.03 0.79
C ILE A 55 -5.15 13.51 0.65
N GLY A 56 -5.85 12.82 1.56
CA GLY A 56 -5.97 11.37 1.58
C GLY A 56 -6.50 10.78 0.26
N PRO A 57 -7.57 11.34 -0.34
CA PRO A 57 -8.08 10.86 -1.63
C PRO A 57 -7.06 10.93 -2.77
N ILE A 58 -6.18 11.94 -2.79
CA ILE A 58 -5.11 12.04 -3.81
C ILE A 58 -4.11 10.91 -3.59
N GLY A 59 -3.63 10.71 -2.36
CA GLY A 59 -2.71 9.62 -2.05
C GLY A 59 -3.30 8.25 -2.37
N ALA A 60 -4.57 8.03 -2.02
CA ALA A 60 -5.25 6.78 -2.34
C ALA A 60 -5.37 6.57 -3.85
N MET A 61 -5.78 7.59 -4.60
CA MET A 61 -5.89 7.52 -6.06
C MET A 61 -4.53 7.15 -6.69
N LEU A 62 -3.45 7.83 -6.30
CA LEU A 62 -2.11 7.53 -6.79
C LEU A 62 -1.68 6.09 -6.49
N LEU A 63 -2.06 5.54 -5.32
CA LEU A 63 -1.66 4.18 -4.91
C LEU A 63 -2.53 3.07 -5.51
N THR A 64 -3.82 3.35 -5.79
CA THR A 64 -4.78 2.28 -6.06
C THR A 64 -5.52 2.39 -7.39
N ALA A 65 -5.55 3.56 -8.00
CA ALA A 65 -6.34 3.86 -9.20
C ALA A 65 -5.58 4.66 -10.25
N GLY A 66 -4.25 4.75 -10.13
CA GLY A 66 -3.39 5.42 -11.11
C GLY A 66 -3.22 4.63 -12.39
N GLN A 67 -2.63 5.28 -13.40
CA GLN A 67 -2.31 4.70 -14.70
C GLN A 67 -0.92 4.02 -14.69
N LEU A 68 -0.02 4.51 -13.84
CA LEU A 68 1.33 3.94 -13.71
C LEU A 68 1.27 2.51 -13.19
N SER A 69 2.18 1.68 -13.69
CA SER A 69 2.40 0.38 -13.08
C SER A 69 2.76 0.53 -11.60
N ALA A 70 2.35 -0.43 -10.77
CA ALA A 70 2.69 -0.41 -9.34
C ALA A 70 4.23 -0.34 -9.14
N ARG A 71 4.99 -1.05 -10.00
CA ARG A 71 6.46 -1.03 -9.99
C ARG A 71 7.00 0.38 -10.24
N ASP A 72 6.62 1.02 -11.33
CA ASP A 72 7.18 2.32 -11.75
C ASP A 72 6.82 3.41 -10.75
N ARG A 73 5.58 3.38 -10.25
CA ARG A 73 5.14 4.26 -9.19
C ARG A 73 6.02 4.14 -7.95
N GLU A 74 6.26 2.91 -7.47
CA GLU A 74 7.07 2.71 -6.27
C GLU A 74 8.54 3.06 -6.49
N LEU A 75 9.12 2.80 -7.66
CA LEU A 75 10.49 3.24 -7.99
C LEU A 75 10.58 4.78 -7.95
N ALA A 76 9.59 5.48 -8.49
CA ALA A 76 9.54 6.94 -8.42
C ALA A 76 9.44 7.44 -6.96
N ILE A 77 8.58 6.85 -6.14
CA ILE A 77 8.41 7.22 -4.73
C ILE A 77 9.69 6.94 -3.93
N LEU A 78 10.33 5.80 -4.14
CA LEU A 78 11.61 5.48 -3.50
C LEU A 78 12.70 6.50 -3.90
N ARG A 79 12.73 6.94 -5.17
CA ARG A 79 13.67 7.98 -5.59
C ARG A 79 13.37 9.33 -4.93
N VAL A 80 12.09 9.71 -4.78
CA VAL A 80 11.70 10.90 -3.97
C VAL A 80 12.18 10.75 -2.53
N ALA A 81 11.96 9.59 -1.90
CA ALA A 81 12.40 9.34 -0.52
C ALA A 81 13.91 9.55 -0.35
N LEU A 82 14.73 9.10 -1.31
CA LEU A 82 16.18 9.35 -1.31
C LEU A 82 16.50 10.84 -1.47
N ARG A 83 15.92 11.52 -2.47
CA ARG A 83 16.20 12.93 -2.74
C ARG A 83 15.78 13.84 -1.60
N THR A 84 14.68 13.50 -0.94
CA THR A 84 14.18 14.23 0.25
C THR A 84 14.79 13.74 1.57
N ARG A 85 15.56 12.66 1.54
CA ARG A 85 16.09 11.98 2.73
C ARG A 85 15.00 11.61 3.74
N SER A 86 13.89 11.06 3.23
CA SER A 86 12.75 10.62 4.05
C SER A 86 12.86 9.14 4.37
N THR A 87 13.44 8.82 5.52
CA THR A 87 13.57 7.43 6.01
C THR A 87 12.21 6.76 6.18
N TYR A 88 11.20 7.52 6.59
CA TYR A 88 9.85 7.02 6.75
C TYR A 88 9.26 6.52 5.42
N GLU A 89 9.35 7.33 4.36
CA GLU A 89 8.84 6.96 3.04
C GLU A 89 9.61 5.78 2.48
N TRP A 90 10.95 5.83 2.54
CA TRP A 90 11.76 4.72 2.08
C TRP A 90 11.33 3.41 2.73
N GLY A 91 11.33 3.34 4.07
CA GLY A 91 11.05 2.10 4.80
C GLY A 91 9.67 1.51 4.53
N ASN A 92 8.66 2.35 4.27
CA ASN A 92 7.32 1.87 3.94
C ASN A 92 7.18 1.50 2.46
N HIS A 93 7.76 2.30 1.55
CA HIS A 93 7.64 2.08 0.12
C HIS A 93 8.54 0.98 -0.43
N VAL A 94 9.62 0.59 0.25
CA VAL A 94 10.35 -0.65 -0.08
C VAL A 94 9.44 -1.87 -0.02
N LEU A 95 8.60 -1.98 1.01
CA LEU A 95 7.67 -3.10 1.13
C LEU A 95 6.56 -3.04 0.07
N ALA A 96 6.08 -1.84 -0.25
CA ALA A 96 5.11 -1.63 -1.32
C ALA A 96 5.71 -1.95 -2.70
N ALA A 97 6.98 -1.60 -2.94
CA ALA A 97 7.70 -1.90 -4.16
C ALA A 97 7.86 -3.41 -4.38
N LEU A 98 8.24 -4.15 -3.33
CA LEU A 98 8.33 -5.60 -3.36
C LEU A 98 6.96 -6.25 -3.68
N ALA A 99 5.89 -5.76 -3.03
CA ALA A 99 4.52 -6.19 -3.32
C ALA A 99 4.09 -5.79 -4.74
N GLY A 100 4.54 -4.65 -5.25
CA GLY A 100 4.31 -4.13 -6.60
C GLY A 100 5.17 -4.79 -7.70
N ARG A 101 5.90 -5.87 -7.36
CA ARG A 101 6.76 -6.66 -8.25
C ARG A 101 8.07 -5.97 -8.68
N ALA A 102 8.53 -4.94 -7.97
CA ALA A 102 9.90 -4.52 -8.09
C ALA A 102 10.81 -5.57 -7.43
N SER A 103 11.90 -5.93 -8.07
CA SER A 103 12.89 -6.84 -7.50
C SER A 103 13.76 -6.14 -6.45
N GLU A 104 14.33 -6.90 -5.52
CA GLU A 104 15.29 -6.37 -4.55
C GLU A 104 16.47 -5.66 -5.23
N SER A 105 16.92 -6.19 -6.39
CA SER A 105 18.00 -5.58 -7.17
C SER A 105 17.61 -4.23 -7.76
N GLU A 106 16.36 -4.06 -8.19
CA GLU A 106 15.86 -2.76 -8.68
C GLU A 106 15.75 -1.75 -7.54
N ILE A 107 15.21 -2.18 -6.39
CA ILE A 107 15.12 -1.31 -5.21
C ILE A 107 16.51 -0.85 -4.75
N ALA A 108 17.49 -1.76 -4.68
CA ALA A 108 18.85 -1.42 -4.37
C ALA A 108 19.47 -0.46 -5.43
N ALA A 109 19.17 -0.69 -6.71
CA ALA A 109 19.63 0.14 -7.80
C ALA A 109 19.08 1.58 -7.76
N VAL A 110 17.88 1.80 -7.18
CA VAL A 110 17.36 3.17 -6.98
C VAL A 110 18.30 4.00 -6.12
N ALA A 111 19.00 3.39 -5.16
CA ALA A 111 19.97 4.07 -4.29
C ALA A 111 21.38 4.17 -4.91
N ASP A 112 21.66 3.40 -5.96
CA ASP A 112 22.98 3.38 -6.63
C ASP A 112 22.98 4.30 -7.84
N GLU A 113 23.70 5.42 -7.77
CA GLU A 113 23.83 6.36 -8.88
C GLU A 113 24.59 5.79 -10.10
N SER A 114 25.32 4.67 -9.92
CA SER A 114 26.04 3.98 -11.01
C SER A 114 25.20 2.89 -11.68
N ALA A 115 24.00 2.60 -11.19
CA ALA A 115 23.14 1.56 -11.72
C ALA A 115 22.73 1.84 -13.17
N THR A 116 22.64 0.76 -13.94
CA THR A 116 22.19 0.83 -15.34
C THR A 116 20.70 0.47 -15.39
N TRP A 117 19.92 1.34 -15.98
CA TRP A 117 18.48 1.21 -16.14
C TRP A 117 18.07 1.05 -17.60
N SER A 118 16.89 0.54 -17.86
CA SER A 118 16.25 0.66 -19.17
C SER A 118 16.08 2.14 -19.53
N ALA A 119 15.91 2.46 -20.82
CA ALA A 119 15.71 3.86 -21.24
C ALA A 119 14.50 4.51 -20.56
N GLY A 120 13.38 3.77 -20.40
CA GLY A 120 12.18 4.24 -19.73
C GLY A 120 12.39 4.47 -18.23
N ASP A 121 13.00 3.51 -17.53
CA ASP A 121 13.27 3.65 -16.08
C ASP A 121 14.27 4.80 -15.83
N ALA A 122 15.29 4.93 -16.68
CA ALA A 122 16.26 6.04 -16.59
C ALA A 122 15.56 7.41 -16.78
N ALA A 123 14.62 7.50 -17.71
CA ALA A 123 13.83 8.71 -17.93
C ALA A 123 12.95 9.03 -16.72
N LEU A 124 12.26 8.01 -16.15
CA LEU A 124 11.45 8.14 -14.94
C LEU A 124 12.28 8.68 -13.76
N LEU A 125 13.39 8.01 -13.44
CA LEU A 125 14.20 8.39 -12.28
C LEU A 125 14.86 9.76 -12.46
N ARG A 126 15.25 10.11 -13.70
CA ARG A 126 15.77 11.45 -14.02
C ARG A 126 14.68 12.52 -13.85
N ALA A 127 13.46 12.26 -14.30
CA ALA A 127 12.35 13.18 -14.10
C ALA A 127 12.08 13.43 -12.60
N VAL A 128 12.15 12.38 -11.77
CA VAL A 128 12.06 12.53 -10.32
C VAL A 128 13.18 13.42 -9.79
N ASP A 129 14.42 13.20 -10.23
CA ASP A 129 15.58 13.99 -9.79
C ASP A 129 15.42 15.47 -10.16
N GLU A 130 15.01 15.75 -11.41
CA GLU A 130 14.80 17.11 -11.91
C GLU A 130 13.64 17.80 -11.16
N LEU A 131 12.52 17.10 -10.96
CA LEU A 131 11.39 17.64 -10.17
C LEU A 131 11.76 17.90 -8.70
N CYS A 132 12.65 17.07 -8.14
CA CYS A 132 13.13 17.29 -6.77
C CYS A 132 14.12 18.45 -6.64
N SER A 133 14.88 18.78 -7.71
CA SER A 133 15.90 19.85 -7.69
C SER A 133 15.41 21.18 -8.25
N ASP A 134 14.68 21.13 -9.37
CA ASP A 134 14.36 22.31 -10.16
C ASP A 134 12.85 22.55 -10.34
N TYR A 135 12.02 21.65 -9.87
CA TYR A 135 10.55 21.69 -10.03
C TYR A 135 10.10 21.75 -11.49
N CYS A 136 10.97 21.27 -12.42
CA CYS A 136 10.69 21.27 -13.84
C CYS A 136 11.45 20.12 -14.51
N ILE A 137 10.82 19.46 -15.46
CA ILE A 137 11.44 18.42 -16.29
C ILE A 137 12.08 19.09 -17.51
N SER A 138 13.34 18.74 -17.80
CA SER A 138 14.05 19.23 -18.98
C SER A 138 13.49 18.66 -20.29
N ASP A 139 13.71 19.36 -21.41
CA ASP A 139 13.24 18.92 -22.74
C ASP A 139 13.80 17.54 -23.13
N ASP A 140 15.05 17.25 -22.78
CA ASP A 140 15.67 15.95 -23.06
C ASP A 140 15.00 14.81 -22.27
N THR A 141 14.74 15.04 -20.98
CA THR A 141 14.04 14.07 -20.12
C THR A 141 12.58 13.92 -20.54
N TRP A 142 11.93 15.03 -20.89
CA TRP A 142 10.56 15.02 -21.41
C TRP A 142 10.43 14.19 -22.68
N THR A 143 11.37 14.35 -23.61
CA THR A 143 11.40 13.57 -24.85
C THR A 143 11.56 12.08 -24.57
N ALA A 144 12.48 11.72 -23.66
CA ALA A 144 12.70 10.32 -23.28
C ALA A 144 11.49 9.72 -22.53
N LEU A 145 10.80 10.50 -21.68
CA LEU A 145 9.57 10.04 -21.04
C LEU A 145 8.47 9.71 -22.06
N ARG A 146 8.30 10.54 -23.08
CA ARG A 146 7.26 10.31 -24.10
C ARG A 146 7.52 9.09 -24.99
N GLU A 147 8.70 8.54 -24.98
CA GLU A 147 8.99 7.28 -25.65
C GLU A 147 8.51 6.06 -24.85
N ALA A 148 8.34 6.21 -23.52
CA ALA A 148 8.01 5.12 -22.61
C ALA A 148 6.64 5.26 -21.93
N TYR A 149 6.14 6.48 -21.81
CA TYR A 149 4.92 6.80 -21.04
C TYR A 149 3.95 7.66 -21.87
N THR A 150 2.67 7.46 -21.64
CA THR A 150 1.59 8.30 -22.18
C THR A 150 1.56 9.66 -21.48
N ASP A 151 0.86 10.64 -22.08
CA ASP A 151 0.68 11.94 -21.44
C ASP A 151 -0.03 11.84 -20.07
N ASP A 152 -0.99 10.90 -19.91
CA ASP A 152 -1.71 10.66 -18.67
C ASP A 152 -0.78 10.10 -17.57
N GLU A 153 0.10 9.16 -17.93
CA GLU A 153 1.11 8.61 -17.02
C GLU A 153 2.15 9.66 -16.63
N ILE A 154 2.57 10.53 -17.56
CA ILE A 154 3.50 11.64 -17.26
C ILE A 154 2.86 12.64 -16.29
N ILE A 155 1.59 12.97 -16.46
CA ILE A 155 0.86 13.79 -15.49
C ILE A 155 0.86 13.13 -14.11
N GLU A 156 0.61 11.82 -14.06
CA GLU A 156 0.63 11.08 -12.79
C GLU A 156 2.01 11.07 -12.15
N ILE A 157 3.10 10.88 -12.92
CA ILE A 157 4.49 10.97 -12.44
C ILE A 157 4.72 12.33 -11.75
N ILE A 158 4.34 13.42 -12.41
CA ILE A 158 4.54 14.77 -11.87
C ILE A 158 3.77 14.96 -10.56
N TYR A 159 2.51 14.53 -10.52
CA TYR A 159 1.68 14.64 -9.32
C TYR A 159 2.15 13.71 -8.20
N ALA A 160 2.58 12.48 -8.50
CA ALA A 160 3.12 11.56 -7.52
C ALA A 160 4.38 12.14 -6.87
N VAL A 161 5.32 12.64 -7.67
CA VAL A 161 6.54 13.28 -7.14
C VAL A 161 6.19 14.46 -6.24
N GLY A 162 5.30 15.36 -6.68
CA GLY A 162 4.88 16.51 -5.89
C GLY A 162 4.18 16.12 -4.58
N TYR A 163 3.31 15.12 -4.62
CA TYR A 163 2.61 14.60 -3.44
C TYR A 163 3.59 14.04 -2.42
N TYR A 164 4.52 13.20 -2.85
CA TYR A 164 5.51 12.58 -1.95
C TYR A 164 6.57 13.56 -1.47
N GLN A 165 6.92 14.61 -2.24
CA GLN A 165 7.73 15.72 -1.73
C GLN A 165 7.01 16.49 -0.61
N MET A 166 5.72 16.75 -0.76
CA MET A 166 4.90 17.37 0.29
C MET A 166 4.85 16.50 1.54
N MET A 167 4.62 15.19 1.37
CA MET A 167 4.62 14.23 2.47
C MET A 167 5.98 14.14 3.16
N ALA A 168 7.08 14.05 2.41
CA ALA A 168 8.44 14.05 2.95
C ALA A 168 8.72 15.32 3.77
N GLY A 169 8.26 16.48 3.29
CA GLY A 169 8.38 17.75 4.02
C GLY A 169 7.72 17.69 5.39
N PHE A 170 6.50 17.13 5.46
CA PHE A 170 5.80 16.90 6.71
C PHE A 170 6.51 15.88 7.59
N LEU A 171 6.81 14.70 7.06
CA LEU A 171 7.42 13.57 7.78
C LEU A 171 8.76 13.98 8.42
N ASN A 172 9.63 14.56 7.63
CA ASN A 172 10.95 15.03 8.08
C ASN A 172 10.84 16.15 9.11
N SER A 173 9.92 17.10 8.94
CA SER A 173 9.79 18.26 9.83
C SER A 173 9.11 17.91 11.15
N ALA A 174 8.06 17.09 11.10
CA ALA A 174 7.36 16.61 12.28
C ALA A 174 8.15 15.53 13.05
N GLY A 175 9.18 14.97 12.43
CA GLY A 175 9.97 13.88 13.00
C GLY A 175 9.20 12.58 13.11
N VAL A 176 8.35 12.28 12.12
CA VAL A 176 7.58 11.02 12.11
C VAL A 176 8.57 9.85 11.99
N GLN A 177 8.57 8.96 12.97
CA GLN A 177 9.48 7.82 13.01
C GLN A 177 8.85 6.63 12.27
N PRO A 178 9.66 5.88 11.49
CA PRO A 178 9.19 4.63 10.86
C PRO A 178 8.73 3.61 11.92
N GLU A 179 7.81 2.75 11.53
CA GLU A 179 7.40 1.61 12.33
C GLU A 179 8.59 0.64 12.51
N PRO A 180 8.62 -0.13 13.61
CA PRO A 180 9.66 -1.13 13.84
C PRO A 180 9.83 -2.09 12.65
N GLY A 181 11.07 -2.43 12.33
CA GLY A 181 11.39 -3.37 11.23
C GLY A 181 11.37 -2.76 9.82
N ARG A 182 11.22 -1.43 9.70
CA ARG A 182 11.38 -0.74 8.41
C ARG A 182 12.84 -0.59 8.05
N ALA A 183 13.13 -0.71 6.75
CA ALA A 183 14.48 -0.54 6.21
C ALA A 183 15.01 0.90 6.44
N PRO A 184 16.29 1.06 6.79
CA PRO A 184 16.95 2.36 6.75
C PRO A 184 16.95 2.93 5.33
N LEU A 185 17.14 4.24 5.25
CA LEU A 185 17.20 4.95 3.96
C LEU A 185 18.30 4.37 3.05
N GLY A 186 17.91 3.94 1.85
CA GLY A 186 18.81 3.37 0.85
C GLY A 186 19.14 1.89 1.07
N GLU A 187 18.58 1.25 2.08
CA GLU A 187 18.80 -0.17 2.39
C GLU A 187 17.56 -1.01 2.11
N LEU A 188 17.77 -2.31 1.97
CA LEU A 188 16.68 -3.29 1.96
C LEU A 188 16.32 -3.69 3.40
N PRO A 189 15.07 -4.06 3.69
CA PRO A 189 14.73 -4.62 4.98
C PRO A 189 15.44 -5.96 5.17
N ASP A 190 15.78 -6.27 6.42
CA ASP A 190 16.16 -7.63 6.79
C ASP A 190 14.90 -8.49 6.73
N LEU A 191 14.59 -8.96 5.52
CA LEU A 191 13.45 -9.84 5.28
C LEU A 191 13.82 -11.19 5.89
N ALA A 192 13.46 -11.39 7.16
CA ALA A 192 13.32 -12.76 7.64
C ALA A 192 12.42 -13.50 6.63
N PRO A 193 12.82 -14.71 6.16
CA PRO A 193 11.94 -15.48 5.30
C PRO A 193 10.56 -15.50 5.95
N PRO A 194 9.47 -15.31 5.19
CA PRO A 194 8.13 -15.35 5.77
C PRO A 194 8.06 -16.62 6.60
N PRO A 195 7.53 -16.56 7.85
CA PRO A 195 7.38 -17.76 8.64
C PRO A 195 6.76 -18.80 7.71
N ALA A 196 7.31 -20.00 7.71
CA ALA A 196 6.90 -21.10 6.84
C ALA A 196 5.45 -21.52 7.17
N GLY A 197 4.54 -20.63 6.95
CA GLY A 197 3.13 -20.82 6.78
C GLY A 197 2.93 -20.85 5.28
N ALA A 198 2.56 -22.00 4.77
CA ALA A 198 2.33 -22.21 3.37
C ALA A 198 1.62 -20.99 2.77
N THR A 199 2.27 -20.38 1.77
CA THR A 199 1.51 -19.53 0.83
C THR A 199 0.41 -20.45 0.33
N PRO A 200 -0.88 -20.16 0.58
CA PRO A 200 -1.92 -21.04 0.10
C PRO A 200 -1.78 -21.09 -1.40
N ASP A 201 -1.58 -22.29 -1.93
CA ASP A 201 -1.58 -22.49 -3.36
C ASP A 201 -3.01 -22.21 -3.86
N PRO A 202 -3.25 -21.09 -4.58
CA PRO A 202 -4.59 -20.76 -5.06
C PRO A 202 -5.12 -21.79 -6.04
N ASP A 203 -4.24 -22.67 -6.56
CA ASP A 203 -4.58 -23.76 -7.47
C ASP A 203 -4.68 -25.11 -6.75
N ALA A 204 -4.47 -25.18 -5.43
CA ALA A 204 -4.63 -26.41 -4.67
C ALA A 204 -6.06 -26.94 -4.75
N GLU A 205 -6.23 -28.25 -4.84
CA GLU A 205 -7.54 -28.88 -4.75
C GLU A 205 -8.05 -28.78 -3.30
N GLY A 206 -9.11 -27.97 -3.10
CA GLY A 206 -9.79 -27.83 -1.82
C GLY A 206 -11.07 -28.67 -1.74
N PHE A 207 -11.65 -28.76 -0.57
CA PHE A 207 -12.96 -29.37 -0.35
C PHE A 207 -13.77 -28.55 0.67
N GLY A 208 -15.07 -28.49 0.47
CA GLY A 208 -15.99 -27.75 1.31
C GLY A 208 -16.69 -26.61 0.57
N SER A 209 -17.83 -26.18 1.09
CA SER A 209 -18.55 -25.02 0.53
C SER A 209 -17.89 -23.73 0.98
N PRO A 210 -17.68 -22.75 0.08
CA PRO A 210 -17.21 -21.43 0.47
C PRO A 210 -18.26 -20.59 1.21
N GLU A 211 -19.54 -20.95 1.11
CA GLU A 211 -20.61 -20.23 1.77
C GLU A 211 -20.44 -20.20 3.29
N GLY A 212 -20.67 -19.04 3.90
CA GLY A 212 -20.63 -18.84 5.34
C GLY A 212 -19.92 -17.56 5.79
N THR A 213 -19.70 -17.49 7.10
CA THR A 213 -18.95 -16.38 7.72
C THR A 213 -17.57 -16.88 8.13
N TRP A 214 -16.56 -16.12 7.75
CA TRP A 214 -15.17 -16.44 7.97
C TRP A 214 -14.49 -15.34 8.76
N ASP A 215 -13.70 -15.71 9.75
CA ASP A 215 -12.76 -14.81 10.40
C ASP A 215 -11.41 -15.00 9.72
N VAL A 216 -10.95 -13.98 8.98
CA VAL A 216 -9.73 -14.06 8.17
C VAL A 216 -8.71 -13.02 8.60
N THR A 217 -7.45 -13.39 8.48
CA THR A 217 -6.31 -12.51 8.71
C THR A 217 -5.59 -12.28 7.39
N MET A 218 -5.65 -11.07 6.87
CA MET A 218 -4.89 -10.63 5.70
C MET A 218 -3.55 -10.08 6.15
N ARG A 219 -2.46 -10.56 5.54
CA ARG A 219 -1.11 -10.12 5.88
C ARG A 219 -0.62 -9.10 4.88
N HIS A 220 -0.63 -7.86 5.31
CA HIS A 220 -0.10 -6.74 4.55
C HIS A 220 1.32 -6.38 5.06
N PRO A 221 2.24 -5.88 4.21
CA PRO A 221 3.58 -5.46 4.65
C PRO A 221 3.59 -4.47 5.81
N VAL A 222 2.53 -3.68 5.95
CA VAL A 222 2.37 -2.71 7.06
C VAL A 222 1.65 -3.28 8.29
N GLY A 223 1.37 -4.58 8.33
CA GLY A 223 0.72 -5.26 9.46
C GLY A 223 -0.39 -6.22 9.04
N ALA A 224 -0.86 -7.02 9.98
CA ALA A 224 -2.01 -7.90 9.77
C ALA A 224 -3.33 -7.15 9.93
N GLN A 225 -4.31 -7.47 9.09
CA GLN A 225 -5.68 -6.97 9.20
C GLN A 225 -6.63 -8.13 9.45
N GLU A 226 -7.42 -7.98 10.50
CA GLU A 226 -8.48 -8.92 10.85
C GLU A 226 -9.79 -8.51 10.15
N LEU A 227 -10.34 -9.42 9.38
CA LEU A 227 -11.56 -9.20 8.62
C LEU A 227 -12.62 -10.26 8.98
N THR A 228 -13.88 -9.88 8.83
CA THR A 228 -14.99 -10.83 8.73
C THR A 228 -15.42 -10.88 7.27
N LEU A 229 -15.27 -12.04 6.64
CA LEU A 229 -15.71 -12.26 5.26
C LEU A 229 -17.00 -13.06 5.31
N VAL A 230 -18.08 -12.50 4.75
CA VAL A 230 -19.38 -13.17 4.60
C VAL A 230 -19.54 -13.53 3.13
N ILE A 231 -19.78 -14.79 2.85
CA ILE A 231 -19.93 -15.34 1.51
C ILE A 231 -21.27 -16.02 1.41
N THR A 232 -22.05 -15.64 0.42
CA THR A 232 -23.26 -16.33 -0.03
C THR A 232 -23.04 -16.79 -1.45
N ALA A 233 -23.21 -18.08 -1.71
CA ALA A 233 -23.10 -18.67 -3.01
C ALA A 233 -24.50 -19.02 -3.54
N ASP A 234 -24.81 -18.61 -4.78
CA ASP A 234 -26.05 -18.95 -5.48
C ASP A 234 -25.66 -19.46 -6.89
N ASP A 235 -25.77 -20.77 -7.07
CA ASP A 235 -25.18 -21.48 -8.22
C ASP A 235 -23.67 -21.15 -8.34
N ASP A 236 -23.27 -20.54 -9.46
CA ASP A 236 -21.87 -20.16 -9.72
C ASP A 236 -21.55 -18.71 -9.29
N ALA A 237 -22.51 -17.98 -8.74
CA ALA A 237 -22.34 -16.57 -8.34
C ALA A 237 -21.99 -16.43 -6.85
N VAL A 238 -21.17 -15.46 -6.54
CA VAL A 238 -20.78 -15.10 -5.16
C VAL A 238 -21.23 -13.69 -4.86
N THR A 239 -21.90 -13.55 -3.71
CA THR A 239 -22.28 -12.27 -3.10
C THR A 239 -21.84 -12.24 -1.64
N GLY A 240 -21.85 -11.06 -1.02
CA GLY A 240 -21.48 -10.91 0.38
C GLY A 240 -20.61 -9.70 0.63
N SER A 241 -19.82 -9.76 1.70
CA SER A 241 -19.01 -8.60 2.11
C SER A 241 -17.77 -8.99 2.88
N ALA A 242 -16.78 -8.10 2.87
CA ALA A 242 -15.60 -8.17 3.72
C ALA A 242 -15.61 -6.96 4.68
N THR A 243 -15.73 -7.20 5.99
CA THR A 243 -15.75 -6.15 7.01
C THR A 243 -14.46 -6.17 7.80
N ASN A 244 -13.76 -5.05 7.84
CA ASN A 244 -12.60 -4.88 8.71
C ASN A 244 -13.07 -4.78 10.16
N LYS A 245 -12.65 -5.75 11.02
CA LYS A 245 -13.12 -5.85 12.40
C LYS A 245 -12.79 -4.64 13.24
N ALA A 246 -11.80 -3.99 12.82
CA ALA A 246 -11.19 -3.00 13.64
C ALA A 246 -11.70 -1.57 13.36
N ASN A 247 -12.22 -1.23 12.17
CA ASN A 247 -12.87 0.06 11.89
C ASN A 247 -14.32 -0.06 11.42
N GLY A 248 -14.82 -1.29 11.25
CA GLY A 248 -16.16 -1.54 10.76
C GLY A 248 -16.39 -1.19 9.27
N ILE A 249 -15.33 -0.81 8.55
CA ILE A 249 -15.44 -0.53 7.11
C ILE A 249 -15.77 -1.83 6.39
N THR A 250 -16.81 -1.78 5.56
CA THR A 250 -17.30 -2.93 4.80
C THR A 250 -17.09 -2.68 3.31
N ALA A 251 -16.53 -3.67 2.65
CA ALA A 251 -16.44 -3.76 1.21
C ALA A 251 -17.46 -4.78 0.71
N GLU A 252 -18.34 -4.39 -0.18
CA GLU A 252 -19.35 -5.28 -0.76
C GLU A 252 -18.75 -6.09 -1.93
N ILE A 253 -19.12 -7.36 -2.06
CA ILE A 253 -18.77 -8.17 -3.23
C ILE A 253 -19.63 -7.68 -4.40
N THR A 254 -18.98 -7.09 -5.40
CA THR A 254 -19.64 -6.53 -6.60
C THR A 254 -19.75 -7.53 -7.73
N SER A 255 -18.88 -8.52 -7.77
CA SER A 255 -18.90 -9.64 -8.70
C SER A 255 -18.08 -10.79 -8.15
N GLY A 256 -18.45 -12.03 -8.45
CA GLY A 256 -17.67 -13.18 -8.05
C GLY A 256 -18.22 -14.47 -8.60
N THR A 257 -17.36 -15.48 -8.64
CA THR A 257 -17.68 -16.83 -9.06
C THR A 257 -17.19 -17.84 -8.04
N VAL A 258 -17.90 -18.96 -7.94
CA VAL A 258 -17.50 -20.13 -7.19
C VAL A 258 -17.38 -21.33 -8.13
N ASP A 259 -16.31 -22.10 -7.97
CA ASP A 259 -16.09 -23.37 -8.65
C ASP A 259 -15.66 -24.40 -7.58
N GLY A 260 -16.63 -25.18 -7.12
CA GLY A 260 -16.43 -26.13 -6.02
C GLY A 260 -16.03 -25.41 -4.73
N SER A 261 -14.78 -25.60 -4.32
CA SER A 261 -14.20 -24.97 -3.12
C SER A 261 -13.43 -23.68 -3.41
N ARG A 262 -13.32 -23.27 -4.67
CA ARG A 262 -12.57 -22.08 -5.10
C ARG A 262 -13.49 -20.88 -5.26
N ILE A 263 -13.01 -19.72 -4.86
CA ILE A 263 -13.70 -18.45 -4.99
C ILE A 263 -12.81 -17.49 -5.75
N SER A 264 -13.42 -16.76 -6.66
CA SER A 264 -12.83 -15.55 -7.23
C SER A 264 -13.86 -14.43 -7.15
N CYS A 265 -13.57 -13.35 -6.45
CA CYS A 265 -14.51 -12.24 -6.35
C CYS A 265 -13.81 -10.88 -6.30
N ARG A 266 -14.58 -9.85 -6.65
CA ARG A 266 -14.17 -8.47 -6.53
C ARG A 266 -14.98 -7.79 -5.45
N THR A 267 -14.32 -7.03 -4.58
CA THR A 267 -15.01 -6.20 -3.59
C THR A 267 -14.78 -4.73 -3.84
N LEU A 268 -15.73 -3.91 -3.40
CA LEU A 268 -15.71 -2.47 -3.50
C LEU A 268 -16.00 -1.84 -2.13
N THR A 269 -15.06 -1.05 -1.64
CA THR A 269 -15.28 -0.11 -0.54
C THR A 269 -15.56 1.27 -1.17
N THR A 270 -16.57 1.97 -0.67
CA THR A 270 -16.94 3.31 -1.18
C THR A 270 -16.61 4.43 -0.21
N GLU A 271 -16.48 4.11 1.08
CA GLU A 271 -16.17 5.08 2.14
C GLU A 271 -15.08 4.54 3.07
N PRO A 272 -14.17 5.38 3.57
CA PRO A 272 -13.96 6.81 3.26
C PRO A 272 -13.32 7.06 1.91
N ILE A 273 -12.83 6.02 1.24
CA ILE A 273 -12.15 6.05 -0.05
C ILE A 273 -12.64 4.87 -0.88
N ARG A 274 -12.83 5.10 -2.18
CA ARG A 274 -13.16 4.03 -3.12
C ARG A 274 -11.93 3.13 -3.34
N ILE A 275 -12.03 1.86 -2.93
CA ILE A 275 -10.99 0.84 -3.12
C ILE A 275 -11.65 -0.40 -3.70
N GLU A 276 -11.11 -0.88 -4.83
CA GLU A 276 -11.47 -2.18 -5.40
C GLU A 276 -10.38 -3.20 -5.05
N THR A 277 -10.78 -4.41 -4.68
CA THR A 277 -9.87 -5.52 -4.42
C THR A 277 -10.35 -6.79 -5.10
N ASP A 278 -9.42 -7.56 -5.66
CA ASP A 278 -9.69 -8.88 -6.23
C ASP A 278 -9.25 -9.96 -5.24
N TRP A 279 -10.14 -10.89 -4.96
CA TRP A 279 -9.94 -12.00 -4.04
C TRP A 279 -9.89 -13.32 -4.78
N ARG A 280 -8.93 -14.16 -4.41
CA ARG A 280 -8.89 -15.57 -4.83
C ARG A 280 -8.64 -16.43 -3.61
N ALA A 281 -9.47 -17.45 -3.41
CA ALA A 281 -9.35 -18.30 -2.25
C ALA A 281 -9.77 -19.73 -2.54
N THR A 282 -9.27 -20.63 -1.71
CA THR A 282 -9.67 -22.05 -1.67
C THR A 282 -10.11 -22.39 -0.26
N VAL A 283 -11.21 -23.13 -0.16
CA VAL A 283 -11.73 -23.65 1.10
C VAL A 283 -11.29 -25.09 1.28
N THR A 284 -10.87 -25.44 2.49
CA THR A 284 -10.51 -26.80 2.89
C THR A 284 -11.13 -27.07 4.26
N GLY A 285 -12.28 -27.72 4.27
CA GLY A 285 -13.05 -27.96 5.49
C GLY A 285 -13.53 -26.66 6.16
N ASN A 286 -13.02 -26.36 7.34
CA ASN A 286 -13.31 -25.14 8.07
C ASN A 286 -12.25 -24.03 7.90
N SER A 287 -11.31 -24.23 7.00
CA SER A 287 -10.26 -23.26 6.70
C SER A 287 -10.48 -22.64 5.33
N ILE A 288 -10.18 -21.37 5.20
CA ILE A 288 -10.13 -20.61 3.93
C ILE A 288 -8.74 -20.00 3.82
N ALA A 289 -8.16 -20.05 2.63
CA ALA A 289 -6.87 -19.43 2.41
C ALA A 289 -6.78 -18.93 0.95
N GLY A 290 -6.02 -17.86 0.74
CA GLY A 290 -5.91 -17.25 -0.58
C GLY A 290 -5.10 -15.98 -0.59
N GLU A 291 -5.36 -15.17 -1.60
CA GLU A 291 -4.74 -13.86 -1.76
C GLU A 291 -5.76 -12.79 -2.10
N VAL A 292 -5.48 -11.58 -1.67
CA VAL A 292 -6.21 -10.35 -2.03
C VAL A 292 -5.26 -9.48 -2.83
N THR A 293 -5.68 -9.08 -4.02
CA THR A 293 -4.94 -8.11 -4.82
C THR A 293 -5.57 -6.73 -4.66
N VAL A 294 -4.76 -5.77 -4.25
CA VAL A 294 -5.14 -4.36 -4.13
C VAL A 294 -3.97 -3.50 -4.58
N ALA A 295 -4.24 -2.47 -5.37
CA ALA A 295 -3.22 -1.53 -5.85
C ALA A 295 -2.00 -2.20 -6.53
N GLY A 296 -2.24 -3.35 -7.21
CA GLY A 296 -1.18 -4.11 -7.89
C GLY A 296 -0.33 -4.99 -6.98
N GLY A 297 -0.53 -4.95 -5.65
CA GLY A 297 0.08 -5.88 -4.70
C GLY A 297 -0.86 -7.04 -4.37
N ALA A 298 -0.31 -8.25 -4.23
CA ALA A 298 -1.04 -9.43 -3.77
C ALA A 298 -0.65 -9.75 -2.32
N PHE A 299 -1.65 -9.90 -1.44
CA PHE A 299 -1.47 -10.11 -0.02
C PHE A 299 -2.13 -11.43 0.40
N PRO A 300 -1.37 -12.36 1.00
CA PRO A 300 -1.92 -13.61 1.45
C PRO A 300 -2.88 -13.40 2.63
N PHE A 301 -3.92 -14.20 2.67
CA PHE A 301 -4.79 -14.33 3.83
C PHE A 301 -5.12 -15.78 4.13
N ASP A 302 -5.43 -16.04 5.38
CA ASP A 302 -5.99 -17.30 5.84
C ASP A 302 -7.02 -17.02 6.94
N GLY A 303 -7.90 -17.99 7.17
CA GLY A 303 -8.94 -17.82 8.17
C GLY A 303 -9.68 -19.11 8.47
N LEU A 304 -10.57 -18.98 9.44
CA LEU A 304 -11.42 -20.08 9.90
C LEU A 304 -12.89 -19.70 9.77
N ARG A 305 -13.72 -20.70 9.49
CA ARG A 305 -15.17 -20.55 9.50
C ARG A 305 -15.65 -20.22 10.91
N ARG A 306 -16.44 -19.18 11.03
CA ARG A 306 -17.11 -18.84 12.31
C ARG A 306 -18.20 -19.87 12.56
N GLU A 307 -18.12 -20.56 13.71
CA GLU A 307 -19.20 -21.42 14.15
C GLU A 307 -20.46 -20.57 14.39
N THR A 308 -21.55 -20.90 13.70
CA THR A 308 -22.87 -20.35 14.06
C THR A 308 -23.22 -20.94 15.41
N GLY A 309 -23.06 -20.11 16.45
CA GLY A 309 -23.44 -20.49 17.82
C GLY A 309 -24.88 -20.98 17.83
N ASN A 310 -25.04 -22.25 18.14
CA ASN A 310 -26.35 -22.83 18.45
C ASN A 310 -26.84 -22.12 19.71
N ALA A 311 -27.67 -21.09 19.55
CA ALA A 311 -28.44 -20.57 20.68
C ALA A 311 -29.32 -21.70 21.18
N ARG A 312 -28.81 -22.42 22.14
CA ARG A 312 -29.67 -23.33 22.94
C ARG A 312 -30.65 -22.45 23.74
N ALA A 313 -31.92 -22.65 23.44
CA ALA A 313 -33.07 -22.16 24.16
C ALA A 313 -33.00 -22.48 25.65
#